data_073dba97f77d781a02a8f5f7236f77fb
#
_entry.id   073dba97f77d781a02a8f5f7236f77fb
#
_cell.length_a   1.000
_cell.length_b   1.000
_cell.length_c   1.000
_cell.angle_alpha   90.00
_cell.angle_beta   90.00
_cell.angle_gamma   90.00
#
_symmetry.space_group_name_H-M   'P 1'
#
loop_
_entity.id
_entity.type
_entity.pdbx_description
1 polymer ?
#
loop_
_entity_poly.entity_id
_entity_poly.type
_entity_poly.pdbx_seq_one_letter_code
_entity_poly.pdbx_strand_id
1 'polypeptide(L)'
;MTAIVIGALVGFMTGGPFGAILGAFVGSWINRTYSGGQGPAVFGASAASRQKAQTAFFRATFLVMGRVAKADGRVSEYEIETARAIMDNMRLSGEQRRMAIELFNQGKKPSSDIEGALRAFREVAGASTLIPMFLEIQLSAAYADGGLSPSEHAVFKQVCSNLGVGNFAFDQIHKRFIAQREYYQQGGYHSGAGGNRSTSGMDLKRAYDVLGVSASASDSEVKKAYRKLMSEHHPDKLVAKGLPEEMMAVAKEKTQEIQGAYDQVRAARKAAG
;
A
#
# COMPACT_ATOMS: atom_id res chain seq x y z
N MET A 1 8.79 16.15 -25.43
CA MET A 1 9.76 15.11 -25.86
C MET A 1 11.12 15.24 -25.16
N THR A 2 11.65 16.42 -24.92
CA THR A 2 12.95 16.65 -24.26
C THR A 2 13.08 16.04 -22.86
N ALA A 3 12.06 16.14 -22.01
CA ALA A 3 12.11 15.60 -20.64
C ALA A 3 12.23 14.07 -20.58
N ILE A 4 11.62 13.36 -21.53
CA ILE A 4 11.68 11.88 -21.60
C ILE A 4 13.11 11.44 -21.98
N VAL A 5 13.74 12.13 -22.93
CA VAL A 5 15.09 11.82 -23.40
C VAL A 5 16.12 12.11 -22.30
N ILE A 6 15.98 13.25 -21.59
CA ILE A 6 16.86 13.63 -20.48
C ILE A 6 16.68 12.65 -19.31
N GLY A 7 15.44 12.27 -18.97
CA GLY A 7 15.16 11.28 -17.92
C GLY A 7 15.79 9.92 -18.24
N ALA A 8 15.66 9.45 -19.50
CA ALA A 8 16.28 8.20 -19.96
C ALA A 8 17.80 8.23 -19.89
N LEU A 9 18.41 9.36 -20.27
CA LEU A 9 19.88 9.53 -20.27
C LEU A 9 20.46 9.54 -18.85
N VAL A 10 19.84 10.29 -17.94
CA VAL A 10 20.26 10.33 -16.54
C VAL A 10 20.03 8.99 -15.85
N GLY A 11 18.90 8.34 -16.12
CA GLY A 11 18.62 7.01 -15.61
C GLY A 11 19.59 5.95 -16.11
N PHE A 12 20.01 6.03 -17.37
CA PHE A 12 21.00 5.11 -17.94
C PHE A 12 22.38 5.26 -17.27
N MET A 13 22.80 6.47 -16.96
CA MET A 13 24.08 6.73 -16.28
C MET A 13 24.10 6.20 -14.83
N THR A 14 22.97 6.13 -14.16
CA THR A 14 22.88 5.74 -12.73
C THR A 14 22.45 4.30 -12.49
N GLY A 15 21.81 3.64 -13.45
CA GLY A 15 21.23 2.30 -13.27
C GLY A 15 21.22 1.43 -14.54
N GLY A 16 22.05 1.75 -15.54
CA GLY A 16 22.14 0.97 -16.79
C GLY A 16 20.83 1.02 -17.60
N PRO A 17 20.55 0.00 -18.44
CA PRO A 17 19.35 -0.04 -19.27
C PRO A 17 18.06 0.03 -18.45
N PHE A 18 18.09 -0.43 -17.21
CA PHE A 18 16.99 -0.38 -16.25
C PHE A 18 16.74 1.04 -15.76
N GLY A 19 17.81 1.78 -15.45
CA GLY A 19 17.75 3.19 -15.07
C GLY A 19 17.24 4.07 -16.21
N ALA A 20 17.55 3.73 -17.47
CA ALA A 20 17.02 4.44 -18.65
C ALA A 20 15.49 4.33 -18.76
N ILE A 21 14.95 3.12 -18.53
CA ILE A 21 13.49 2.87 -18.57
C ILE A 21 12.80 3.60 -17.43
N LEU A 22 13.35 3.51 -16.20
CA LEU A 22 12.86 4.27 -15.05
C LEU A 22 12.94 5.78 -15.26
N GLY A 23 14.03 6.27 -15.85
CA GLY A 23 14.21 7.68 -16.16
C GLY A 23 13.29 8.19 -17.27
N ALA A 24 12.99 7.36 -18.28
CA ALA A 24 12.00 7.68 -19.32
C ALA A 24 10.56 7.72 -18.75
N PHE A 25 10.23 6.80 -17.85
CA PHE A 25 8.97 6.76 -17.12
C PHE A 25 8.77 8.03 -16.30
N VAL A 26 9.78 8.41 -15.54
CA VAL A 26 9.83 9.64 -14.74
C VAL A 26 9.71 10.87 -15.66
N GLY A 27 10.42 10.90 -16.78
CA GLY A 27 10.37 11.99 -17.76
C GLY A 27 9.01 12.12 -18.46
N SER A 28 8.33 11.01 -18.76
CA SER A 28 6.98 10.96 -19.33
C SER A 28 5.93 11.52 -18.36
N TRP A 29 6.11 11.25 -17.09
CA TRP A 29 5.21 11.71 -16.01
C TRP A 29 5.37 13.21 -15.76
N ILE A 30 6.61 13.74 -15.75
CA ILE A 30 6.88 15.19 -15.71
C ILE A 30 6.15 15.92 -16.83
N ASN A 31 6.18 15.38 -18.04
CA ASN A 31 5.55 16.02 -19.20
C ASN A 31 4.01 16.13 -19.07
N ARG A 32 3.38 15.19 -18.33
CA ARG A 32 1.94 15.21 -18.07
C ARG A 32 1.54 16.21 -16.99
N THR A 33 2.43 16.44 -16.00
CA THR A 33 2.19 17.38 -14.89
C THR A 33 2.39 18.84 -15.31
N TYR A 34 3.23 19.09 -16.31
CA TYR A 34 3.49 20.45 -16.82
C TYR A 34 2.40 20.97 -17.78
N SER A 35 1.46 20.13 -18.21
CA SER A 35 0.41 20.51 -19.17
C SER A 35 -0.94 20.86 -18.53
N GLY A 36 -1.09 20.91 -17.23
CA GLY A 36 -2.39 21.19 -16.64
C GLY A 36 -2.39 21.54 -15.15
N GLY A 37 -2.59 22.80 -14.85
CA GLY A 37 -3.23 23.24 -13.62
C GLY A 37 -2.30 23.62 -12.45
N GLN A 38 -2.07 24.92 -12.28
CA GLN A 38 -1.57 25.53 -11.04
C GLN A 38 -2.59 25.35 -9.91
N GLY A 39 -2.31 24.43 -8.99
CA GLY A 39 -2.90 24.43 -7.65
C GLY A 39 -1.96 25.10 -6.65
N PRO A 40 -2.47 25.76 -5.59
CA PRO A 40 -1.63 26.52 -4.66
C PRO A 40 -0.63 25.61 -3.95
N ALA A 41 0.63 26.08 -3.89
CA ALA A 41 1.72 25.44 -3.16
C ALA A 41 1.41 25.41 -1.66
N VAL A 42 0.84 24.34 -1.18
CA VAL A 42 0.78 24.01 0.24
C VAL A 42 2.14 23.41 0.61
N PHE A 43 2.74 23.86 1.70
CA PHE A 43 4.00 23.40 2.27
C PHE A 43 4.14 21.87 2.21
N GLY A 44 4.82 21.35 1.19
CA GLY A 44 5.02 19.93 0.91
C GLY A 44 6.32 19.72 0.15
N ALA A 45 6.88 18.52 0.23
CA ALA A 45 8.08 18.10 -0.48
C ALA A 45 8.10 18.61 -1.94
N SER A 46 9.25 19.04 -2.43
CA SER A 46 9.39 19.52 -3.81
C SER A 46 8.87 18.45 -4.81
N ALA A 47 8.41 18.86 -5.99
CA ALA A 47 7.96 17.92 -7.03
C ALA A 47 9.00 16.82 -7.30
N ALA A 48 10.29 17.17 -7.28
CA ALA A 48 11.40 16.23 -7.43
C ALA A 48 11.48 15.22 -6.27
N SER A 49 11.21 15.66 -5.04
CA SER A 49 11.22 14.79 -3.85
C SER A 49 10.05 13.80 -3.88
N ARG A 50 8.85 14.25 -4.23
CA ARG A 50 7.68 13.37 -4.42
C ARG A 50 7.93 12.33 -5.49
N GLN A 51 8.51 12.73 -6.61
CA GLN A 51 8.82 11.83 -7.70
C GLN A 51 9.83 10.76 -7.31
N LYS A 52 10.89 11.11 -6.57
CA LYS A 52 11.83 10.12 -6.01
C LYS A 52 11.11 9.12 -5.10
N ALA A 53 10.21 9.60 -4.24
CA ALA A 53 9.44 8.74 -3.35
C ALA A 53 8.53 7.78 -4.13
N GLN A 54 7.83 8.25 -5.16
CA GLN A 54 6.97 7.44 -6.01
C GLN A 54 7.75 6.36 -6.76
N THR A 55 8.88 6.71 -7.35
CA THR A 55 9.75 5.76 -8.06
C THR A 55 10.28 4.70 -7.11
N ALA A 56 10.77 5.10 -5.93
CA ALA A 56 11.29 4.17 -4.93
C ALA A 56 10.19 3.25 -4.39
N PHE A 57 9.00 3.80 -4.12
CA PHE A 57 7.82 3.04 -3.69
C PHE A 57 7.43 1.99 -4.75
N PHE A 58 7.26 2.41 -5.99
CA PHE A 58 6.88 1.52 -7.10
C PHE A 58 7.88 0.39 -7.27
N ARG A 59 9.18 0.72 -7.33
CA ARG A 59 10.26 -0.26 -7.46
C ARG A 59 10.27 -1.26 -6.31
N ALA A 60 10.23 -0.77 -5.06
CA ALA A 60 10.24 -1.62 -3.88
C ALA A 60 9.00 -2.53 -3.86
N THR A 61 7.80 -2.01 -4.22
CA THR A 61 6.55 -2.77 -4.23
C THR A 61 6.66 -4.02 -5.10
N PHE A 62 7.04 -3.89 -6.35
CA PHE A 62 7.04 -5.03 -7.27
C PHE A 62 8.24 -5.96 -7.09
N LEU A 63 9.40 -5.45 -6.67
CA LEU A 63 10.54 -6.29 -6.29
C LEU A 63 10.23 -7.17 -5.08
N VAL A 64 9.68 -6.58 -4.01
CA VAL A 64 9.34 -7.32 -2.79
C VAL A 64 8.19 -8.29 -3.05
N MET A 65 7.17 -7.88 -3.79
CA MET A 65 6.07 -8.77 -4.19
C MET A 65 6.59 -10.03 -4.91
N GLY A 66 7.53 -9.87 -5.85
CA GLY A 66 8.16 -11.00 -6.51
C GLY A 66 9.01 -11.87 -5.56
N ARG A 67 9.66 -11.27 -4.56
CA ARG A 67 10.43 -12.01 -3.55
C ARG A 67 9.52 -12.80 -2.62
N VAL A 68 8.42 -12.21 -2.16
CA VAL A 68 7.42 -12.87 -1.32
C VAL A 68 6.80 -14.03 -2.07
N ALA A 69 6.30 -13.81 -3.29
CA ALA A 69 5.74 -14.85 -4.15
C ALA A 69 6.70 -16.01 -4.47
N LYS A 70 8.00 -15.83 -4.32
CA LYS A 70 9.01 -16.88 -4.55
C LYS A 70 9.52 -17.51 -3.25
N ALA A 71 9.04 -17.08 -2.10
CA ALA A 71 9.57 -17.47 -0.79
C ALA A 71 9.46 -18.98 -0.50
N ASP A 72 8.41 -19.61 -0.96
CA ASP A 72 8.17 -21.07 -0.83
C ASP A 72 8.78 -21.92 -1.95
N GLY A 73 9.45 -21.27 -2.92
CA GLY A 73 10.13 -21.92 -4.04
C GLY A 73 9.26 -22.06 -5.30
N ARG A 74 7.96 -21.86 -5.24
CA ARG A 74 7.04 -21.89 -6.39
C ARG A 74 6.16 -20.66 -6.37
N VAL A 75 5.94 -20.05 -7.55
CA VAL A 75 4.96 -18.97 -7.70
C VAL A 75 3.64 -19.62 -8.12
N SER A 76 2.61 -19.43 -7.30
CA SER A 76 1.27 -19.95 -7.59
C SER A 76 0.57 -19.11 -8.67
N GLU A 77 -0.40 -19.70 -9.38
CA GLU A 77 -1.28 -18.96 -10.29
C GLU A 77 -2.03 -17.83 -9.55
N TYR A 78 -2.45 -18.08 -8.31
CA TYR A 78 -3.14 -17.09 -7.47
C TYR A 78 -2.29 -15.88 -7.16
N GLU A 79 -1.00 -16.05 -6.87
CA GLU A 79 -0.08 -14.92 -6.64
C GLU A 79 0.14 -14.10 -7.92
N ILE A 80 0.19 -14.77 -9.08
CA ILE A 80 0.29 -14.10 -10.39
C ILE A 80 -1.00 -13.30 -10.65
N GLU A 81 -2.16 -13.89 -10.44
CA GLU A 81 -3.46 -13.22 -10.62
C GLU A 81 -3.63 -12.06 -9.65
N THR A 82 -3.22 -12.22 -8.39
CA THR A 82 -3.26 -11.13 -7.42
C THR A 82 -2.32 -9.99 -7.77
N ALA A 83 -1.09 -10.29 -8.21
CA ALA A 83 -0.18 -9.27 -8.71
C ALA A 83 -0.78 -8.52 -9.91
N ARG A 84 -1.46 -9.23 -10.82
CA ARG A 84 -2.20 -8.64 -11.95
C ARG A 84 -3.36 -7.77 -11.47
N ALA A 85 -4.17 -8.27 -10.54
CA ALA A 85 -5.29 -7.53 -9.96
C ALA A 85 -4.82 -6.24 -9.25
N ILE A 86 -3.70 -6.28 -8.53
CA ILE A 86 -3.09 -5.08 -7.95
C ILE A 86 -2.68 -4.09 -9.04
N MET A 87 -2.03 -4.56 -10.11
CA MET A 87 -1.65 -3.71 -11.26
C MET A 87 -2.88 -3.10 -11.97
N ASP A 88 -3.99 -3.85 -12.07
CA ASP A 88 -5.25 -3.39 -12.66
C ASP A 88 -5.93 -2.35 -11.78
N ASN A 89 -5.98 -2.57 -10.46
CA ASN A 89 -6.49 -1.60 -9.49
C ASN A 89 -5.68 -0.30 -9.48
N MET A 90 -4.38 -0.38 -9.74
CA MET A 90 -3.50 0.76 -9.90
C MET A 90 -3.70 1.49 -11.24
N ARG A 91 -4.50 0.96 -12.16
CA ARG A 91 -4.75 1.53 -13.50
C ARG A 91 -3.45 1.88 -14.24
N LEU A 92 -2.46 1.01 -14.14
CA LEU A 92 -1.16 1.22 -14.77
C LEU A 92 -1.31 1.35 -16.29
N SER A 93 -0.60 2.31 -16.89
CA SER A 93 -0.42 2.36 -18.33
C SER A 93 0.26 1.08 -18.84
N GLY A 94 0.17 0.78 -20.14
CA GLY A 94 0.81 -0.40 -20.69
C GLY A 94 2.33 -0.46 -20.46
N GLU A 95 3.00 0.70 -20.41
CA GLU A 95 4.44 0.80 -20.11
C GLU A 95 4.73 0.57 -18.62
N GLN A 96 3.96 1.18 -17.73
CA GLN A 96 4.05 0.96 -16.28
C GLN A 96 3.79 -0.50 -15.92
N ARG A 97 2.82 -1.14 -16.56
CA ARG A 97 2.51 -2.54 -16.34
C ARG A 97 3.66 -3.45 -16.76
N ARG A 98 4.28 -3.19 -17.92
CA ARG A 98 5.48 -3.95 -18.34
C ARG A 98 6.61 -3.81 -17.33
N MET A 99 6.86 -2.60 -16.84
CA MET A 99 7.87 -2.33 -15.82
C MET A 99 7.55 -3.05 -14.49
N ALA A 100 6.31 -3.04 -14.05
CA ALA A 100 5.86 -3.75 -12.86
C ALA A 100 6.11 -5.26 -12.96
N ILE A 101 5.76 -5.86 -14.11
CA ILE A 101 6.00 -7.29 -14.39
C ILE A 101 7.50 -7.59 -14.40
N GLU A 102 8.31 -6.72 -14.98
CA GLU A 102 9.78 -6.90 -15.02
C GLU A 102 10.39 -6.83 -13.63
N LEU A 103 10.00 -5.85 -12.80
CA LEU A 103 10.41 -5.75 -11.40
C LEU A 103 9.97 -6.96 -10.57
N PHE A 104 8.74 -7.42 -10.74
CA PHE A 104 8.23 -8.63 -10.10
C PHE A 104 9.09 -9.85 -10.48
N ASN A 105 9.37 -10.04 -11.78
CA ASN A 105 10.22 -11.13 -12.25
C ASN A 105 11.67 -10.99 -11.78
N GLN A 106 12.18 -9.76 -11.66
CA GLN A 106 13.48 -9.52 -11.05
C GLN A 106 13.49 -9.88 -9.57
N GLY A 107 12.46 -9.49 -8.82
CA GLY A 107 12.33 -9.80 -7.39
C GLY A 107 12.39 -11.29 -7.06
N LYS A 108 11.92 -12.16 -7.96
CA LYS A 108 12.00 -13.62 -7.82
C LYS A 108 13.44 -14.16 -7.87
N LYS A 109 14.40 -13.40 -8.42
CA LYS A 109 15.78 -13.87 -8.58
C LYS A 109 16.57 -13.67 -7.27
N PRO A 110 17.36 -14.66 -6.82
CA PRO A 110 18.20 -14.52 -5.63
C PRO A 110 19.18 -13.35 -5.71
N SER A 111 19.64 -13.01 -6.90
CA SER A 111 20.59 -11.93 -7.17
C SER A 111 19.98 -10.54 -7.19
N SER A 112 18.67 -10.39 -6.95
CA SER A 112 18.04 -9.06 -6.97
C SER A 112 18.40 -8.25 -5.73
N ASP A 113 18.73 -6.96 -5.95
CA ASP A 113 19.06 -6.00 -4.88
C ASP A 113 17.78 -5.44 -4.24
N ILE A 114 17.12 -6.31 -3.46
CA ILE A 114 15.93 -5.92 -2.69
C ILE A 114 16.30 -5.00 -1.53
N GLU A 115 17.43 -5.25 -0.88
CA GLU A 115 17.87 -4.44 0.25
C GLU A 115 18.19 -3.01 -0.18
N GLY A 116 18.87 -2.82 -1.30
CA GLY A 116 19.11 -1.49 -1.87
C GLY A 116 17.81 -0.77 -2.25
N ALA A 117 16.85 -1.48 -2.83
CA ALA A 117 15.55 -0.91 -3.15
C ALA A 117 14.75 -0.48 -1.89
N LEU A 118 14.75 -1.31 -0.85
CA LEU A 118 14.10 -1.00 0.43
C LEU A 118 14.79 0.15 1.16
N ARG A 119 16.13 0.21 1.11
CA ARG A 119 16.90 1.32 1.69
C ARG A 119 16.57 2.63 0.99
N ALA A 120 16.60 2.65 -0.34
CA ALA A 120 16.22 3.82 -1.13
C ALA A 120 14.78 4.27 -0.85
N PHE A 121 13.85 3.32 -0.69
CA PHE A 121 12.47 3.64 -0.32
C PHE A 121 12.39 4.21 1.10
N ARG A 122 13.06 3.61 2.09
CA ARG A 122 13.10 4.09 3.47
C ARG A 122 13.64 5.54 3.57
N GLU A 123 14.70 5.85 2.81
CA GLU A 123 15.30 7.20 2.79
C GLU A 123 14.29 8.27 2.36
N VAL A 124 13.49 7.98 1.34
CA VAL A 124 12.51 8.95 0.82
C VAL A 124 11.17 8.90 1.57
N ALA A 125 10.79 7.74 2.09
CA ALA A 125 9.56 7.58 2.87
C ALA A 125 9.69 8.20 4.26
N GLY A 126 10.87 8.16 4.87
CA GLY A 126 11.11 8.66 6.23
C GLY A 126 10.13 8.05 7.24
N ALA A 127 9.70 8.84 8.22
CA ALA A 127 8.68 8.46 9.20
C ALA A 127 7.24 8.63 8.68
N SER A 128 7.03 8.49 7.36
CA SER A 128 5.72 8.70 6.75
C SER A 128 4.82 7.46 6.82
N THR A 129 3.54 7.67 6.54
CA THR A 129 2.54 6.59 6.44
C THR A 129 2.69 5.71 5.18
N LEU A 130 3.70 5.99 4.34
CA LEU A 130 3.97 5.18 3.14
C LEU A 130 4.45 3.77 3.47
N ILE A 131 5.23 3.60 4.56
CA ILE A 131 5.74 2.28 4.97
C ILE A 131 4.60 1.35 5.43
N PRO A 132 3.68 1.74 6.32
CA PRO A 132 2.50 0.94 6.61
C PRO A 132 1.68 0.58 5.38
N MET A 133 1.42 1.54 4.49
CA MET A 133 0.68 1.30 3.25
C MET A 133 1.39 0.29 2.33
N PHE A 134 2.71 0.42 2.20
CA PHE A 134 3.54 -0.54 1.47
C PHE A 134 3.39 -1.96 2.04
N LEU A 135 3.48 -2.12 3.37
CA LEU A 135 3.34 -3.42 4.02
C LEU A 135 1.94 -4.02 3.84
N GLU A 136 0.89 -3.21 3.90
CA GLU A 136 -0.49 -3.66 3.66
C GLU A 136 -0.68 -4.15 2.21
N ILE A 137 -0.07 -3.49 1.22
CA ILE A 137 -0.09 -3.95 -0.18
C ILE A 137 0.64 -5.29 -0.32
N GLN A 138 1.80 -5.45 0.33
CA GLN A 138 2.54 -6.71 0.31
C GLN A 138 1.75 -7.84 0.98
N LEU A 139 1.11 -7.57 2.12
CA LEU A 139 0.24 -8.53 2.80
C LEU A 139 -0.96 -8.91 1.92
N SER A 140 -1.57 -7.96 1.22
CA SER A 140 -2.67 -8.23 0.29
C SER A 140 -2.25 -9.21 -0.81
N ALA A 141 -1.04 -9.09 -1.34
CA ALA A 141 -0.50 -10.01 -2.32
C ALA A 141 -0.23 -11.40 -1.71
N ALA A 142 0.41 -11.46 -0.54
CA ALA A 142 0.78 -12.71 0.13
C ALA A 142 -0.43 -13.51 0.61
N TYR A 143 -1.51 -12.84 0.98
CA TYR A 143 -2.76 -13.50 1.41
C TYR A 143 -3.69 -13.93 0.26
N ALA A 144 -3.24 -13.86 -0.97
CA ALA A 144 -4.05 -14.25 -2.13
C ALA A 144 -4.52 -15.70 -2.08
N ASP A 145 -3.66 -16.60 -1.68
CA ASP A 145 -3.88 -18.03 -1.61
C ASP A 145 -4.37 -18.55 -0.23
N GLY A 146 -4.67 -17.64 0.70
CA GLY A 146 -5.37 -17.97 1.96
C GLY A 146 -4.60 -17.70 3.25
N GLY A 147 -3.28 -17.57 3.24
CA GLY A 147 -2.52 -17.32 4.48
C GLY A 147 -1.05 -17.04 4.25
N LEU A 148 -0.36 -16.52 5.24
CA LEU A 148 1.06 -16.25 5.18
C LEU A 148 1.85 -17.51 5.57
N SER A 149 2.61 -18.08 4.65
CA SER A 149 3.48 -19.21 4.91
C SER A 149 4.66 -18.83 5.83
N PRO A 150 5.32 -19.79 6.52
CA PRO A 150 6.51 -19.52 7.33
C PRO A 150 7.65 -18.86 6.53
N SER A 151 7.83 -19.25 5.27
CA SER A 151 8.85 -18.70 4.37
C SER A 151 8.55 -17.24 3.98
N GLU A 152 7.31 -16.93 3.64
CA GLU A 152 6.89 -15.55 3.38
C GLU A 152 7.01 -14.68 4.64
N HIS A 153 6.62 -15.22 5.80
CA HIS A 153 6.79 -14.53 7.07
C HIS A 153 8.26 -14.18 7.35
N ALA A 154 9.21 -15.08 7.01
CA ALA A 154 10.63 -14.80 7.11
C ALA A 154 11.06 -13.66 6.16
N VAL A 155 10.55 -13.62 4.94
CA VAL A 155 10.78 -12.50 4.00
C VAL A 155 10.22 -11.21 4.57
N PHE A 156 9.00 -11.20 5.14
CA PHE A 156 8.42 -10.01 5.77
C PHE A 156 9.27 -9.49 6.93
N LYS A 157 9.85 -10.38 7.76
CA LYS A 157 10.79 -9.96 8.82
C LYS A 157 12.00 -9.24 8.26
N GLN A 158 12.60 -9.75 7.16
CA GLN A 158 13.74 -9.10 6.50
C GLN A 158 13.33 -7.73 5.93
N VAL A 159 12.18 -7.66 5.25
CA VAL A 159 11.62 -6.41 4.71
C VAL A 159 11.42 -5.39 5.82
N CYS A 160 10.80 -5.77 6.93
CA CYS A 160 10.56 -4.89 8.08
C CYS A 160 11.88 -4.39 8.69
N SER A 161 12.86 -5.27 8.85
CA SER A 161 14.20 -4.90 9.35
C SER A 161 14.85 -3.83 8.45
N ASN A 162 14.83 -4.00 7.14
CA ASN A 162 15.38 -3.03 6.19
C ASN A 162 14.62 -1.69 6.21
N LEU A 163 13.31 -1.73 6.42
CA LEU A 163 12.46 -0.53 6.54
C LEU A 163 12.54 0.12 7.93
N GLY A 164 13.19 -0.51 8.91
CA GLY A 164 13.26 -0.02 10.29
C GLY A 164 11.93 -0.17 11.04
N VAL A 165 11.11 -1.14 10.65
CA VAL A 165 9.86 -1.50 11.32
C VAL A 165 10.13 -2.60 12.33
N GLY A 166 9.87 -2.32 13.60
CA GLY A 166 10.03 -3.33 14.67
C GLY A 166 8.94 -4.40 14.60
N ASN A 167 9.24 -5.59 15.14
CA ASN A 167 8.32 -6.74 15.13
C ASN A 167 6.93 -6.38 15.69
N PHE A 168 6.88 -5.68 16.81
CA PHE A 168 5.60 -5.26 17.40
C PHE A 168 4.77 -4.38 16.45
N ALA A 169 5.41 -3.43 15.75
CA ALA A 169 4.72 -2.56 14.80
C ALA A 169 4.19 -3.37 13.60
N PHE A 170 4.97 -4.31 13.09
CA PHE A 170 4.54 -5.22 12.04
C PHE A 170 3.36 -6.09 12.49
N ASP A 171 3.42 -6.67 13.68
CA ASP A 171 2.33 -7.49 14.24
C ASP A 171 1.02 -6.70 14.36
N GLN A 172 1.09 -5.41 14.70
CA GLN A 172 -0.10 -4.55 14.74
C GLN A 172 -0.67 -4.30 13.34
N ILE A 173 0.18 -4.02 12.35
CA ILE A 173 -0.24 -3.85 10.95
C ILE A 173 -0.86 -5.16 10.44
N HIS A 174 -0.23 -6.28 10.69
CA HIS A 174 -0.67 -7.60 10.24
C HIS A 174 -2.01 -8.02 10.88
N LYS A 175 -2.17 -7.87 12.19
CA LYS A 175 -3.43 -8.14 12.90
C LYS A 175 -4.58 -7.29 12.33
N ARG A 176 -4.34 -5.99 12.14
CA ARG A 176 -5.32 -5.09 11.54
C ARG A 176 -5.68 -5.52 10.12
N PHE A 177 -4.70 -5.89 9.30
CA PHE A 177 -4.91 -6.39 7.96
C PHE A 177 -5.81 -7.64 7.94
N ILE A 178 -5.54 -8.62 8.82
CA ILE A 178 -6.38 -9.83 8.95
C ILE A 178 -7.80 -9.46 9.34
N ALA A 179 -7.98 -8.61 10.36
CA ALA A 179 -9.29 -8.18 10.81
C ALA A 179 -10.10 -7.49 9.70
N GLN A 180 -9.45 -6.62 8.91
CA GLN A 180 -10.06 -5.98 7.75
C GLN A 180 -10.49 -7.00 6.71
N ARG A 181 -9.61 -7.93 6.33
CA ARG A 181 -9.90 -8.96 5.33
C ARG A 181 -11.09 -9.83 5.75
N GLU A 182 -11.12 -10.29 6.99
CA GLU A 182 -12.22 -11.09 7.54
C GLU A 182 -13.54 -10.30 7.56
N TYR A 183 -13.48 -9.01 7.90
CA TYR A 183 -14.64 -8.11 7.89
C TYR A 183 -15.28 -8.02 6.50
N TYR A 184 -14.47 -7.94 5.43
CA TYR A 184 -14.97 -7.86 4.05
C TYR A 184 -15.49 -9.17 3.51
N GLN A 185 -14.80 -10.28 3.76
CA GLN A 185 -15.21 -11.59 3.26
C GLN A 185 -16.58 -12.02 3.79
N GLN A 186 -17.00 -11.48 4.93
CA GLN A 186 -18.30 -11.78 5.54
C GLN A 186 -19.40 -10.73 5.27
N GLY A 187 -19.21 -9.84 4.31
CA GLY A 187 -20.24 -8.92 3.82
C GLY A 187 -20.46 -7.67 4.65
N GLY A 188 -19.45 -7.19 5.38
CA GLY A 188 -19.49 -5.96 6.16
C GLY A 188 -19.76 -4.66 5.38
N TYR A 189 -19.90 -4.74 4.06
CA TYR A 189 -20.11 -3.58 3.19
C TYR A 189 -21.53 -3.43 2.63
N HIS A 190 -22.49 -4.23 3.03
CA HIS A 190 -23.89 -4.07 2.61
C HIS A 190 -24.67 -3.14 3.53
N SER A 191 -24.22 -1.92 3.73
CA SER A 191 -24.99 -0.82 4.33
C SER A 191 -25.41 0.21 3.28
N GLY A 192 -26.07 -0.29 2.24
CA GLY A 192 -26.86 0.51 1.32
C GLY A 192 -28.28 -0.02 1.31
N ALA A 193 -29.19 0.73 1.95
CA ALA A 193 -30.67 0.56 1.97
C ALA A 193 -31.25 -0.64 2.75
N GLY A 194 -31.73 -0.39 3.97
CA GLY A 194 -32.98 -0.98 4.48
C GLY A 194 -32.99 -2.47 4.81
N GLY A 195 -32.14 -2.91 5.73
CA GLY A 195 -32.27 -4.23 6.29
C GLY A 195 -31.78 -4.26 7.74
N ASN A 196 -32.70 -4.47 8.67
CA ASN A 196 -32.46 -4.69 10.08
C ASN A 196 -31.74 -6.03 10.26
N ARG A 197 -30.41 -6.08 9.97
CA ARG A 197 -29.57 -7.20 10.35
C ARG A 197 -28.95 -6.88 11.69
N SER A 198 -29.33 -7.65 12.69
CA SER A 198 -28.62 -7.70 13.96
C SER A 198 -27.15 -7.91 13.69
N THR A 199 -26.32 -6.91 13.94
CA THR A 199 -24.86 -6.99 13.91
C THR A 199 -24.46 -8.15 14.82
N SER A 200 -23.91 -9.22 14.26
CA SER A 200 -23.46 -10.33 15.10
C SER A 200 -22.35 -9.80 16.00
N GLY A 201 -22.25 -10.28 17.24
CA GLY A 201 -21.20 -9.84 18.17
C GLY A 201 -19.79 -10.06 17.60
N MET A 202 -19.66 -10.97 16.63
CA MET A 202 -18.41 -11.26 15.90
C MET A 202 -18.06 -10.15 14.90
N ASP A 203 -19.05 -9.57 14.21
CA ASP A 203 -18.86 -8.45 13.28
C ASP A 203 -18.43 -7.18 14.02
N LEU A 204 -19.03 -6.95 15.20
CA LEU A 204 -18.69 -5.81 16.03
C LEU A 204 -17.25 -5.93 16.60
N LYS A 205 -16.83 -7.13 17.01
CA LYS A 205 -15.45 -7.36 17.45
C LYS A 205 -14.46 -7.03 16.34
N ARG A 206 -14.72 -7.49 15.12
CA ARG A 206 -13.87 -7.19 13.95
C ARG A 206 -13.80 -5.69 13.65
N ALA A 207 -14.92 -4.96 13.78
CA ALA A 207 -14.91 -3.51 13.62
C ALA A 207 -13.99 -2.81 14.64
N TYR A 208 -13.95 -3.29 15.89
CA TYR A 208 -12.98 -2.80 16.88
C TYR A 208 -11.54 -3.15 16.50
N ASP A 209 -11.30 -4.37 16.00
CA ASP A 209 -9.97 -4.82 15.56
C ASP A 209 -9.48 -4.01 14.35
N VAL A 210 -10.36 -3.67 13.40
CA VAL A 210 -10.05 -2.76 12.27
C VAL A 210 -9.60 -1.39 12.77
N LEU A 211 -10.27 -0.85 13.79
CA LEU A 211 -9.90 0.42 14.42
C LEU A 211 -8.65 0.30 15.33
N GLY A 212 -8.23 -0.92 15.63
CA GLY A 212 -7.09 -1.19 16.52
C GLY A 212 -7.35 -0.82 17.97
N VAL A 213 -8.60 -0.95 18.43
CA VAL A 213 -9.02 -0.64 19.82
C VAL A 213 -9.75 -1.81 20.46
N SER A 214 -9.77 -1.85 21.80
CA SER A 214 -10.55 -2.83 22.55
C SER A 214 -12.05 -2.50 22.47
N ALA A 215 -12.90 -3.52 22.58
CA ALA A 215 -14.34 -3.34 22.74
C ALA A 215 -14.69 -2.54 24.02
N SER A 216 -13.82 -2.59 25.05
CA SER A 216 -13.94 -1.81 26.28
C SER A 216 -13.42 -0.37 26.18
N ALA A 217 -12.83 0.03 25.04
CA ALA A 217 -12.32 1.39 24.84
C ALA A 217 -13.45 2.42 24.97
N SER A 218 -13.15 3.59 25.51
CA SER A 218 -14.10 4.72 25.59
C SER A 218 -14.43 5.27 24.19
N ASP A 219 -15.55 6.00 24.07
CA ASP A 219 -15.92 6.66 22.82
C ASP A 219 -14.86 7.64 22.34
N SER A 220 -14.16 8.30 23.27
CA SER A 220 -13.08 9.21 22.95
C SER A 220 -11.88 8.48 22.33
N GLU A 221 -11.53 7.29 22.84
CA GLU A 221 -10.45 6.45 22.30
C GLU A 221 -10.80 5.91 20.91
N VAL A 222 -12.03 5.40 20.74
CA VAL A 222 -12.52 4.96 19.43
C VAL A 222 -12.47 6.11 18.41
N LYS A 223 -12.94 7.29 18.78
CA LYS A 223 -12.91 8.48 17.91
C LYS A 223 -11.48 8.93 17.59
N LYS A 224 -10.57 8.83 18.56
CA LYS A 224 -9.15 9.16 18.39
C LYS A 224 -8.48 8.18 17.42
N ALA A 225 -8.73 6.88 17.59
CA ALA A 225 -8.21 5.83 16.69
C ALA A 225 -8.71 6.02 15.26
N TYR A 226 -10.01 6.22 15.08
CA TYR A 226 -10.62 6.53 13.79
C TYR A 226 -9.96 7.73 13.10
N ARG A 227 -9.83 8.88 13.80
CA ARG A 227 -9.21 10.08 13.24
C ARG A 227 -7.75 9.87 12.85
N LYS A 228 -7.02 9.09 13.65
CA LYS A 228 -5.63 8.74 13.36
C LYS A 228 -5.55 7.91 12.09
N LEU A 229 -6.33 6.83 11.98
CA LEU A 229 -6.34 5.96 10.81
C LEU A 229 -6.79 6.70 9.55
N MET A 230 -7.87 7.49 9.61
CA MET A 230 -8.31 8.32 8.49
C MET A 230 -7.22 9.31 8.04
N SER A 231 -6.48 9.88 8.99
CA SER A 231 -5.37 10.78 8.66
C SER A 231 -4.17 10.03 8.04
N GLU A 232 -3.92 8.80 8.46
CA GLU A 232 -2.83 7.96 7.96
C GLU A 232 -3.10 7.46 6.55
N HIS A 233 -4.34 7.09 6.24
CA HIS A 233 -4.73 6.50 4.95
C HIS A 233 -5.40 7.50 3.99
N HIS A 234 -5.47 8.80 4.35
CA HIS A 234 -6.09 9.80 3.47
C HIS A 234 -5.38 9.90 2.13
N PRO A 235 -6.09 9.70 0.99
CA PRO A 235 -5.45 9.68 -0.34
C PRO A 235 -4.60 10.90 -0.62
N ASP A 236 -5.12 12.12 -0.38
CA ASP A 236 -4.40 13.36 -0.67
C ASP A 236 -3.11 13.50 0.17
N LYS A 237 -3.14 13.04 1.43
CA LYS A 237 -1.95 13.06 2.29
C LYS A 237 -0.90 12.05 1.85
N LEU A 238 -1.33 10.87 1.39
CA LEU A 238 -0.44 9.84 0.88
C LEU A 238 0.20 10.27 -0.44
N VAL A 239 -0.58 10.85 -1.36
CA VAL A 239 -0.06 11.41 -2.62
C VAL A 239 0.90 12.56 -2.35
N ALA A 240 0.58 13.46 -1.43
CA ALA A 240 1.49 14.54 -1.03
C ALA A 240 2.83 14.03 -0.45
N LYS A 241 2.85 12.83 0.13
CA LYS A 241 4.04 12.16 0.67
C LYS A 241 4.77 11.28 -0.35
N GLY A 242 4.20 11.08 -1.55
CA GLY A 242 4.83 10.32 -2.62
C GLY A 242 4.19 8.96 -2.88
N LEU A 243 2.94 8.71 -2.46
CA LEU A 243 2.18 7.59 -2.98
C LEU A 243 1.93 7.85 -4.48
N PRO A 244 2.19 6.87 -5.37
CA PRO A 244 1.81 6.99 -6.77
C PRO A 244 0.31 7.24 -6.93
N GLU A 245 -0.06 8.11 -7.88
CA GLU A 245 -1.48 8.43 -8.13
C GLU A 245 -2.27 7.19 -8.53
N GLU A 246 -1.62 6.26 -9.19
CA GLU A 246 -2.16 4.96 -9.57
C GLU A 246 -2.59 4.12 -8.36
N MET A 247 -1.99 4.35 -7.20
CA MET A 247 -2.35 3.68 -5.94
C MET A 247 -3.44 4.40 -5.14
N MET A 248 -3.98 5.50 -5.65
CA MET A 248 -5.03 6.27 -4.96
C MET A 248 -6.31 5.46 -4.75
N ALA A 249 -6.62 4.52 -5.64
CA ALA A 249 -7.76 3.62 -5.50
C ALA A 249 -7.65 2.76 -4.23
N VAL A 250 -6.45 2.20 -3.98
CA VAL A 250 -6.17 1.40 -2.78
C VAL A 250 -6.30 2.24 -1.50
N ALA A 251 -5.79 3.48 -1.52
CA ALA A 251 -5.93 4.40 -0.39
C ALA A 251 -7.40 4.77 -0.10
N LYS A 252 -8.21 4.98 -1.15
CA LYS A 252 -9.65 5.24 -1.00
C LYS A 252 -10.39 4.05 -0.41
N GLU A 253 -10.10 2.84 -0.89
CA GLU A 253 -10.67 1.62 -0.36
C GLU A 253 -10.38 1.50 1.14
N LYS A 254 -9.13 1.73 1.55
CA LYS A 254 -8.75 1.72 2.97
C LYS A 254 -9.49 2.75 3.81
N THR A 255 -9.70 3.97 3.31
CA THR A 255 -10.47 4.98 4.06
C THR A 255 -11.95 4.60 4.18
N GLN A 256 -12.55 3.98 3.17
CA GLN A 256 -13.92 3.48 3.23
C GLN A 256 -14.06 2.35 4.24
N GLU A 257 -13.06 1.46 4.31
CA GLU A 257 -12.98 0.40 5.31
C GLU A 257 -13.02 0.95 6.74
N ILE A 258 -12.11 1.86 7.02
CA ILE A 258 -11.99 2.50 8.34
C ILE A 258 -13.29 3.22 8.71
N GLN A 259 -13.92 3.90 7.75
CA GLN A 259 -15.19 4.59 7.94
C GLN A 259 -16.30 3.59 8.28
N GLY A 260 -16.45 2.50 7.52
CA GLY A 260 -17.47 1.48 7.76
C GLY A 260 -17.34 0.83 9.14
N ALA A 261 -16.12 0.49 9.56
CA ALA A 261 -15.87 -0.05 10.89
C ALA A 261 -16.26 0.95 12.01
N TYR A 262 -15.92 2.23 11.84
CA TYR A 262 -16.29 3.27 12.81
C TYR A 262 -17.80 3.46 12.91
N ASP A 263 -18.50 3.50 11.78
CA ASP A 263 -19.96 3.68 11.75
C ASP A 263 -20.66 2.50 12.40
N GLN A 264 -20.17 1.28 12.21
CA GLN A 264 -20.71 0.08 12.85
C GLN A 264 -20.51 0.10 14.37
N VAL A 265 -19.30 0.43 14.86
CA VAL A 265 -19.04 0.56 16.30
C VAL A 265 -19.94 1.62 16.92
N ARG A 266 -20.08 2.77 16.25
CA ARG A 266 -20.92 3.88 16.73
C ARG A 266 -22.40 3.49 16.79
N ALA A 267 -22.92 2.80 15.77
CA ALA A 267 -24.30 2.34 15.73
C ALA A 267 -24.58 1.34 16.85
N ALA A 268 -23.68 0.36 17.06
CA ALA A 268 -23.84 -0.64 18.12
C ALA A 268 -23.84 -0.01 19.52
N ARG A 269 -22.94 0.96 19.79
CA ARG A 269 -22.87 1.66 21.07
C ARG A 269 -24.11 2.52 21.34
N LYS A 270 -24.61 3.20 20.29
CA LYS A 270 -25.85 3.99 20.41
C LYS A 270 -27.09 3.11 20.70
N ALA A 271 -27.10 1.86 20.24
CA ALA A 271 -28.17 0.92 20.48
C ALA A 271 -28.11 0.28 21.89
N ALA A 272 -26.94 0.30 22.53
CA ALA A 272 -26.69 -0.29 23.85
C ALA A 272 -26.79 0.71 25.01
N GLY A 273 -26.81 2.01 24.74
CA GLY A 273 -26.94 3.10 25.75
C GLY A 273 -28.20 3.89 25.55
#